data_87dad0a2c7302ac70bd6ceadf2092825
#
_entry.id   87dad0a2c7302ac70bd6ceadf2092825
#
_cell.length_a   1.000
_cell.length_b   1.000
_cell.length_c   1.000
_cell.angle_alpha   90.00
_cell.angle_beta   90.00
_cell.angle_gamma   90.00
#
_symmetry.space_group_name_H-M   'P 1'
#
loop_
_entity.id
_entity.type
_entity.pdbx_description
1 polymer ?
#
loop_
_entity_poly.entity_id
_entity_poly.type
_entity_poly.pdbx_seq_one_letter_code
_entity_poly.pdbx_strand_id
1 'polypeptide(L)'
;MTRWTGTAWTGTRIDTAPRRSTGAARRRPGAEAHGPADPRRGTDPLRVAVVAPPWLELPPDAYGGVEAMCSDLVDALVRRGVAVTLLAPGEHGTTAAFRPTGPVADPRLMGQALPEVVHAAQLPELLADLGVDVVHDNTLAGPLVAASHGLPTVVTAHGPVQGALGTYYRALSVGAALVALSDAQRGDLPTARWAATVPNGVRPDRFPFRAEKDEYALFLGRMSPDKGPVAAIDAARAAGIPLVMAAKCREDAEVAYFEHAVEPLLGGDVEWVGEVGGRRKLDLLAGARCLLFPIDWEEPFGMVMIEAMACGTPVVALRRGAVPEVVDHGRTGWVCDRPVELPGAMLRAHEIDPRECRAVVEGRFSDAKLAANYERVYRRTAAVAREAARPAS
;
A
#
# COMPACT_ATOMS: atom_id res chain seq x y z
N MET A 1 9.84 -41.61 6.99
CA MET A 1 9.90 -41.90 8.45
C MET A 1 11.30 -41.61 8.92
N THR A 2 11.57 -40.44 9.43
CA THR A 2 12.86 -40.10 10.05
C THR A 2 12.53 -39.42 11.39
N ARG A 3 12.99 -40.07 12.48
CA ARG A 3 12.73 -39.68 13.87
C ARG A 3 13.51 -38.40 14.23
N TRP A 4 12.83 -37.46 14.83
CA TRP A 4 13.43 -36.32 15.51
C TRP A 4 13.94 -36.77 16.91
N THR A 5 15.24 -36.63 17.17
CA THR A 5 15.84 -36.81 18.49
C THR A 5 16.06 -35.40 19.10
N GLY A 6 15.33 -35.12 20.17
CA GLY A 6 15.46 -33.86 20.91
C GLY A 6 16.78 -33.82 21.70
N THR A 7 17.47 -32.68 21.61
CA THR A 7 18.56 -32.30 22.50
C THR A 7 18.04 -31.39 23.61
N ALA A 8 18.28 -31.82 24.85
CA ALA A 8 17.86 -31.14 26.07
C ALA A 8 18.65 -29.83 26.29
N TRP A 9 17.94 -28.77 26.63
CA TRP A 9 18.51 -27.53 27.13
C TRP A 9 18.96 -27.71 28.58
N THR A 10 20.27 -27.60 28.88
CA THR A 10 20.83 -27.50 30.21
C THR A 10 20.85 -26.02 30.64
N GLY A 11 19.94 -25.66 31.55
CA GLY A 11 19.90 -24.33 32.16
C GLY A 11 21.04 -24.12 33.15
N THR A 12 21.79 -23.04 32.96
CA THR A 12 22.76 -22.52 33.92
C THR A 12 22.03 -21.72 34.97
N ARG A 13 22.10 -22.14 36.26
CA ARG A 13 21.60 -21.40 37.40
C ARG A 13 22.47 -20.17 37.61
N ILE A 14 21.85 -19.00 37.68
CA ILE A 14 22.47 -17.78 38.22
C ILE A 14 22.02 -17.65 39.70
N ASP A 15 22.98 -17.76 40.62
CA ASP A 15 22.82 -17.52 42.04
C ASP A 15 22.70 -16.01 42.30
N THR A 16 21.60 -15.56 42.91
CA THR A 16 21.47 -14.19 43.40
C THR A 16 21.15 -14.23 44.92
N ALA A 17 22.13 -13.93 45.74
CA ALA A 17 21.97 -13.67 47.14
C ALA A 17 21.24 -12.32 47.38
N PRO A 18 20.41 -12.19 48.45
CA PRO A 18 19.61 -11.00 48.66
C PRO A 18 20.43 -9.91 49.37
N ARG A 19 20.55 -8.73 48.75
CA ARG A 19 20.95 -7.50 49.43
C ARG A 19 19.70 -6.85 50.08
N ARG A 20 19.69 -6.78 51.41
CA ARG A 20 18.77 -5.95 52.19
C ARG A 20 19.13 -4.47 51.98
N SER A 21 18.18 -3.66 51.57
CA SER A 21 18.22 -2.21 51.78
C SER A 21 16.88 -1.73 52.31
N THR A 22 16.99 -0.98 53.38
CA THR A 22 15.98 -0.39 54.21
C THR A 22 15.25 0.77 53.53
N GLY A 23 13.95 0.78 53.65
CA GLY A 23 13.08 1.91 53.91
C GLY A 23 12.94 3.02 52.89
N ALA A 24 11.77 3.11 52.29
CA ALA A 24 10.89 4.27 52.31
C ALA A 24 9.66 3.96 51.40
N ALA A 25 8.52 3.83 52.05
CA ALA A 25 7.24 3.68 51.37
C ALA A 25 6.90 4.97 50.61
N ARG A 26 7.10 4.97 49.29
CA ARG A 26 6.48 5.98 48.40
C ARG A 26 5.07 5.49 48.04
N ARG A 27 4.09 6.27 48.50
CA ARG A 27 2.66 6.13 48.12
C ARG A 27 2.54 6.16 46.59
N ARG A 28 1.92 5.14 46.03
CA ARG A 28 1.43 5.15 44.64
C ARG A 28 0.40 6.27 44.51
N PRO A 29 0.46 7.12 43.48
CA PRO A 29 -0.66 8.00 43.15
C PRO A 29 -1.85 7.12 42.75
N GLY A 30 -3.01 7.41 43.32
CA GLY A 30 -4.26 6.72 42.98
C GLY A 30 -4.60 6.89 41.50
N ALA A 31 -5.23 5.85 40.97
CA ALA A 31 -5.89 5.90 39.66
C ALA A 31 -6.91 7.05 39.71
N GLU A 32 -6.61 8.14 38.98
CA GLU A 32 -7.59 9.20 38.77
C GLU A 32 -8.71 8.64 37.88
N ALA A 33 -9.90 8.58 38.47
CA ALA A 33 -11.14 8.30 37.78
C ALA A 33 -11.30 9.33 36.66
N HIS A 34 -11.51 8.89 35.42
CA HIS A 34 -11.86 9.74 34.30
C HIS A 34 -13.10 10.55 34.66
N GLY A 35 -12.90 11.85 34.84
CA GLY A 35 -13.98 12.81 35.08
C GLY A 35 -14.90 12.91 33.84
N PRO A 36 -16.09 13.56 34.00
CA PRO A 36 -17.11 13.66 32.95
C PRO A 36 -16.52 14.36 31.72
N ALA A 37 -16.91 13.87 30.52
CA ALA A 37 -16.47 14.34 29.22
C ALA A 37 -16.56 15.86 29.11
N ASP A 38 -15.42 16.53 28.86
CA ASP A 38 -15.33 17.97 28.61
C ASP A 38 -16.10 18.34 27.32
N PRO A 39 -17.10 19.22 27.36
CA PRO A 39 -17.86 19.64 26.17
C PRO A 39 -17.05 20.41 25.14
N ARG A 40 -15.78 20.75 25.38
CA ARG A 40 -14.89 21.46 24.44
C ARG A 40 -14.24 20.56 23.38
N ARG A 41 -14.47 19.25 23.37
CA ARG A 41 -13.91 18.29 22.37
C ARG A 41 -14.43 18.44 20.93
N GLY A 42 -15.20 19.47 20.61
CA GLY A 42 -15.66 19.75 19.24
C GLY A 42 -14.63 20.44 18.32
N THR A 43 -13.53 20.97 18.86
CA THR A 43 -12.53 21.75 18.13
C THR A 43 -11.14 21.09 18.06
N ASP A 44 -10.90 20.00 18.80
CA ASP A 44 -9.60 19.32 18.76
C ASP A 44 -9.39 18.60 17.42
N PRO A 45 -8.18 18.67 16.86
CA PRO A 45 -7.87 17.98 15.62
C PRO A 45 -8.02 16.46 15.80
N LEU A 46 -8.52 15.79 14.77
CA LEU A 46 -8.55 14.33 14.72
C LEU A 46 -7.12 13.79 14.85
N ARG A 47 -6.90 12.84 15.75
CA ARG A 47 -5.59 12.23 16.02
C ARG A 47 -5.56 10.81 15.47
N VAL A 48 -4.64 10.53 14.56
CA VAL A 48 -4.55 9.25 13.83
C VAL A 48 -3.15 8.67 13.94
N ALA A 49 -3.05 7.40 14.31
CA ALA A 49 -1.83 6.62 14.12
C ALA A 49 -1.91 5.90 12.75
N VAL A 50 -0.93 6.11 11.89
CA VAL A 50 -0.81 5.36 10.63
C VAL A 50 0.33 4.37 10.78
N VAL A 51 0.01 3.08 10.64
CA VAL A 51 0.98 1.97 10.71
C VAL A 51 1.31 1.56 9.27
N ALA A 52 2.58 1.66 8.91
CA ALA A 52 3.10 1.24 7.62
C ALA A 52 3.73 -0.16 7.69
N PRO A 53 3.85 -0.89 6.56
CA PRO A 53 4.51 -2.19 6.52
C PRO A 53 5.99 -2.12 6.96
N PRO A 54 6.57 -3.24 7.46
CA PRO A 54 7.93 -3.27 7.98
C PRO A 54 9.04 -3.34 6.92
N TRP A 55 8.70 -3.20 5.63
CA TRP A 55 9.57 -3.60 4.52
C TRP A 55 10.47 -2.50 3.97
N LEU A 56 10.03 -1.25 4.01
CA LEU A 56 10.73 -0.11 3.41
C LEU A 56 10.56 1.14 4.27
N GLU A 57 11.51 2.06 4.16
CA GLU A 57 11.37 3.43 4.69
C GLU A 57 10.34 4.25 3.89
N LEU A 58 9.86 5.34 4.47
CA LEU A 58 8.85 6.19 3.87
C LEU A 58 9.37 7.61 3.62
N PRO A 59 9.31 8.12 2.36
CA PRO A 59 8.93 7.41 1.14
C PRO A 59 9.99 6.40 0.70
N PRO A 60 9.63 5.36 -0.07
CA PRO A 60 10.59 4.41 -0.60
C PRO A 60 11.40 5.00 -1.76
N ASP A 61 12.66 4.58 -1.91
CA ASP A 61 13.56 5.07 -2.96
C ASP A 61 13.20 4.54 -4.37
N ALA A 62 12.63 3.33 -4.46
CA ALA A 62 12.33 2.66 -5.73
C ALA A 62 10.97 1.96 -5.72
N TYR A 63 10.96 0.62 -5.62
CA TYR A 63 9.73 -0.16 -5.49
C TYR A 63 9.13 0.04 -4.08
N GLY A 64 7.79 0.06 -3.98
CA GLY A 64 7.09 0.20 -2.69
C GLY A 64 5.81 1.03 -2.85
N GLY A 65 4.81 0.45 -3.54
CA GLY A 65 3.55 1.16 -3.83
C GLY A 65 2.73 1.49 -2.58
N VAL A 66 2.73 0.60 -1.58
CA VAL A 66 2.00 0.80 -0.32
C VAL A 66 2.69 1.87 0.52
N GLU A 67 4.00 1.81 0.64
CA GLU A 67 4.81 2.76 1.41
C GLU A 67 4.76 4.16 0.77
N ALA A 68 4.83 4.26 -0.56
CA ALA A 68 4.68 5.53 -1.27
C ALA A 68 3.29 6.13 -1.03
N MET A 69 2.23 5.32 -1.12
CA MET A 69 0.85 5.75 -0.82
C MET A 69 0.71 6.17 0.66
N CYS A 70 1.26 5.41 1.61
CA CYS A 70 1.25 5.79 3.03
C CYS A 70 1.94 7.13 3.26
N SER A 71 3.09 7.37 2.63
CA SER A 71 3.81 8.65 2.71
C SER A 71 2.97 9.82 2.18
N ASP A 72 2.37 9.67 0.99
CA ASP A 72 1.52 10.72 0.40
C ASP A 72 0.26 10.95 1.22
N LEU A 73 -0.38 9.89 1.75
CA LEU A 73 -1.54 9.98 2.63
C LEU A 73 -1.21 10.74 3.92
N VAL A 74 -0.13 10.36 4.59
CA VAL A 74 0.31 10.98 5.85
C VAL A 74 0.54 12.47 5.68
N ASP A 75 1.33 12.87 4.67
CA ASP A 75 1.60 14.28 4.37
C ASP A 75 0.32 15.05 4.01
N ALA A 76 -0.58 14.43 3.25
CA ALA A 76 -1.85 15.06 2.87
C ALA A 76 -2.80 15.22 4.07
N LEU A 77 -2.84 14.27 5.00
CA LEU A 77 -3.62 14.38 6.25
C LEU A 77 -3.08 15.50 7.14
N VAL A 78 -1.75 15.62 7.29
CA VAL A 78 -1.12 16.70 8.05
C VAL A 78 -1.48 18.07 7.43
N ARG A 79 -1.41 18.23 6.11
CA ARG A 79 -1.84 19.46 5.41
C ARG A 79 -3.32 19.78 5.62
N ARG A 80 -4.16 18.79 5.92
CA ARG A 80 -5.58 18.97 6.25
C ARG A 80 -5.85 19.29 7.74
N GLY A 81 -4.80 19.38 8.56
CA GLY A 81 -4.91 19.65 9.99
C GLY A 81 -5.24 18.42 10.84
N VAL A 82 -5.07 17.20 10.33
CA VAL A 82 -5.14 15.97 11.12
C VAL A 82 -3.82 15.79 11.86
N ALA A 83 -3.88 15.49 13.16
CA ALA A 83 -2.69 15.18 13.95
C ALA A 83 -2.29 13.71 13.69
N VAL A 84 -1.27 13.50 12.85
CA VAL A 84 -0.83 12.17 12.43
C VAL A 84 0.44 11.77 13.16
N THR A 85 0.47 10.54 13.69
CA THR A 85 1.68 9.85 14.12
C THR A 85 1.92 8.67 13.17
N LEU A 86 3.03 8.69 12.47
CA LEU A 86 3.48 7.58 11.61
C LEU A 86 4.24 6.55 12.46
N LEU A 87 3.83 5.27 12.39
CA LEU A 87 4.54 4.12 12.93
C LEU A 87 5.12 3.33 11.74
N ALA A 88 6.44 3.35 11.57
CA ALA A 88 7.14 2.72 10.46
C ALA A 88 8.55 2.29 10.86
N PRO A 89 9.19 1.37 10.10
CA PRO A 89 10.58 1.00 10.34
C PRO A 89 11.55 2.07 9.86
N GLY A 90 12.80 2.00 10.32
CA GLY A 90 13.91 2.84 9.84
C GLY A 90 13.74 4.32 10.11
N GLU A 91 14.08 5.13 9.11
CA GLU A 91 13.89 6.57 9.09
C GLU A 91 12.69 6.98 8.22
N HIS A 92 12.33 8.25 8.23
CA HIS A 92 11.24 8.76 7.42
C HIS A 92 11.50 10.17 6.88
N GLY A 93 10.86 10.48 5.72
CA GLY A 93 10.88 11.81 5.10
C GLY A 93 9.50 12.49 5.07
N THR A 94 8.55 12.07 5.94
CA THR A 94 7.20 12.66 6.02
C THR A 94 7.13 13.83 7.00
N THR A 95 6.04 14.60 6.96
CA THR A 95 5.80 15.76 7.83
C THR A 95 5.09 15.41 9.14
N ALA A 96 4.75 14.15 9.38
CA ALA A 96 4.05 13.69 10.57
C ALA A 96 4.99 13.52 11.78
N ALA A 97 4.39 13.44 12.98
CA ALA A 97 5.10 12.87 14.13
C ALA A 97 5.47 11.41 13.84
N PHE A 98 6.60 10.94 14.39
CA PHE A 98 7.15 9.62 14.06
C PHE A 98 7.44 8.79 15.30
N ARG A 99 7.12 7.51 15.21
CA ARG A 99 7.46 6.46 16.18
C ARG A 99 8.08 5.28 15.41
N PRO A 100 9.39 5.05 15.55
CA PRO A 100 10.04 3.92 14.88
C PRO A 100 9.55 2.60 15.47
N THR A 101 9.28 1.63 14.58
CA THR A 101 8.88 0.26 14.93
C THR A 101 10.07 -0.71 14.89
N GLY A 102 11.28 -0.20 14.73
CA GLY A 102 12.50 -0.97 14.63
C GLY A 102 13.23 -0.74 13.31
N PRO A 103 14.25 -1.53 12.99
CA PRO A 103 14.93 -1.44 11.71
C PRO A 103 14.04 -1.94 10.57
N VAL A 104 14.34 -1.51 9.35
CA VAL A 104 13.73 -2.06 8.13
C VAL A 104 13.99 -3.56 8.06
N ALA A 105 12.97 -4.35 7.74
CA ALA A 105 13.12 -5.78 7.56
C ALA A 105 14.00 -6.09 6.34
N ASP A 106 14.74 -7.20 6.39
CA ASP A 106 15.55 -7.64 5.24
C ASP A 106 14.66 -7.79 4.00
N PRO A 107 14.93 -7.08 2.90
CA PRO A 107 14.12 -7.17 1.68
C PRO A 107 14.00 -8.58 1.10
N ARG A 108 14.96 -9.47 1.39
CA ARG A 108 14.92 -10.88 0.98
C ARG A 108 13.83 -11.68 1.69
N LEU A 109 13.33 -11.17 2.83
CA LEU A 109 12.24 -11.77 3.60
C LEU A 109 10.86 -11.21 3.23
N MET A 110 10.78 -10.35 2.21
CA MET A 110 9.51 -9.74 1.80
C MET A 110 8.45 -10.81 1.50
N GLY A 111 7.28 -10.62 2.12
CA GLY A 111 6.17 -11.59 2.03
C GLY A 111 6.25 -12.76 3.02
N GLN A 112 7.31 -12.88 3.83
CA GLN A 112 7.37 -13.86 4.91
C GLN A 112 6.64 -13.35 6.16
N ALA A 113 6.04 -14.28 6.91
CA ALA A 113 5.20 -13.92 8.05
C ALA A 113 5.96 -13.33 9.25
N LEU A 114 7.21 -13.78 9.49
CA LEU A 114 7.92 -13.44 10.72
C LEU A 114 8.22 -11.94 10.89
N PRO A 115 8.70 -11.19 9.89
CA PRO A 115 8.88 -9.75 10.01
C PRO A 115 7.58 -9.00 10.33
N GLU A 116 6.47 -9.38 9.72
CA GLU A 116 5.14 -8.82 9.99
C GLU A 116 4.69 -9.10 11.43
N VAL A 117 4.90 -10.32 11.93
CA VAL A 117 4.53 -10.71 13.31
C VAL A 117 5.38 -9.96 14.33
N VAL A 118 6.69 -9.84 14.11
CA VAL A 118 7.60 -9.07 15.01
C VAL A 118 7.20 -7.59 15.03
N HIS A 119 6.88 -7.02 13.89
CA HIS A 119 6.39 -5.64 13.79
C HIS A 119 5.08 -5.46 14.56
N ALA A 120 4.09 -6.32 14.33
CA ALA A 120 2.79 -6.28 14.98
C ALA A 120 2.88 -6.40 16.50
N ALA A 121 3.79 -7.23 17.03
CA ALA A 121 3.95 -7.45 18.47
C ALA A 121 4.34 -6.19 19.24
N GLN A 122 4.92 -5.18 18.59
CA GLN A 122 5.33 -3.91 19.21
C GLN A 122 4.21 -2.87 19.26
N LEU A 123 3.19 -3.00 18.40
CA LEU A 123 2.15 -1.97 18.22
C LEU A 123 1.38 -1.64 19.50
N PRO A 124 0.97 -2.61 20.37
CA PRO A 124 0.24 -2.27 21.60
C PRO A 124 1.02 -1.33 22.53
N GLU A 125 2.32 -1.54 22.71
CA GLU A 125 3.18 -0.68 23.54
C GLU A 125 3.38 0.70 22.88
N LEU A 126 3.68 0.72 21.57
CA LEU A 126 3.92 1.95 20.82
C LEU A 126 2.67 2.85 20.74
N LEU A 127 1.47 2.27 20.76
CA LEU A 127 0.20 2.98 20.69
C LEU A 127 -0.32 3.47 22.05
N ALA A 128 0.13 2.87 23.16
CA ALA A 128 -0.43 3.09 24.50
C ALA A 128 -0.44 4.57 24.93
N ASP A 129 0.61 5.32 24.63
CA ASP A 129 0.80 6.70 25.08
C ASP A 129 0.43 7.76 24.04
N LEU A 130 0.01 7.36 22.82
CA LEU A 130 -0.22 8.31 21.74
C LEU A 130 -1.54 9.07 21.88
N GLY A 131 -2.52 8.53 22.61
CA GLY A 131 -3.84 9.12 22.79
C GLY A 131 -4.55 9.42 21.45
N VAL A 132 -4.42 8.55 20.46
CA VAL A 132 -5.06 8.69 19.15
C VAL A 132 -6.52 8.29 19.19
N ASP A 133 -7.31 8.85 18.26
CA ASP A 133 -8.74 8.52 18.10
C ASP A 133 -8.93 7.26 17.26
N VAL A 134 -8.01 6.99 16.31
CA VAL A 134 -8.09 5.88 15.34
C VAL A 134 -6.68 5.41 14.97
N VAL A 135 -6.54 4.11 14.77
CA VAL A 135 -5.38 3.49 14.12
C VAL A 135 -5.74 3.15 12.69
N HIS A 136 -4.93 3.54 11.72
CA HIS A 136 -5.00 3.06 10.34
C HIS A 136 -3.86 2.10 10.08
N ASP A 137 -4.15 0.82 9.99
CA ASP A 137 -3.18 -0.25 9.83
C ASP A 137 -3.12 -0.72 8.37
N ASN A 138 -1.93 -0.62 7.78
CA ASN A 138 -1.64 -0.99 6.39
C ASN A 138 -0.80 -2.27 6.30
N THR A 139 -0.71 -3.04 7.39
CA THR A 139 0.04 -4.30 7.48
C THR A 139 -0.87 -5.52 7.44
N LEU A 140 -0.31 -6.72 7.29
CA LEU A 140 -1.08 -7.95 7.41
C LEU A 140 -1.20 -8.44 8.86
N ALA A 141 -0.15 -8.34 9.67
CA ALA A 141 -0.19 -8.89 11.02
C ALA A 141 -0.69 -7.90 12.09
N GLY A 142 -0.48 -6.60 11.88
CA GLY A 142 -0.89 -5.56 12.83
C GLY A 142 -2.36 -5.61 13.24
N PRO A 143 -3.31 -5.79 12.30
CA PRO A 143 -4.73 -5.86 12.65
C PRO A 143 -5.10 -7.01 13.60
N LEU A 144 -4.29 -8.07 13.67
CA LEU A 144 -4.51 -9.20 14.59
C LEU A 144 -4.31 -8.82 16.07
N VAL A 145 -3.53 -7.77 16.34
CA VAL A 145 -3.31 -7.26 17.71
C VAL A 145 -4.20 -6.07 18.06
N ALA A 146 -5.15 -5.68 17.19
CA ALA A 146 -6.04 -4.54 17.41
C ALA A 146 -6.83 -4.63 18.73
N ALA A 147 -7.25 -5.83 19.14
CA ALA A 147 -7.92 -6.06 20.41
C ALA A 147 -7.02 -5.75 21.62
N SER A 148 -5.70 -5.89 21.51
CA SER A 148 -4.74 -5.68 22.60
C SER A 148 -4.55 -4.20 22.93
N HIS A 149 -4.66 -3.30 21.95
CA HIS A 149 -4.59 -1.85 22.21
C HIS A 149 -5.97 -1.20 22.36
N GLY A 150 -7.05 -1.88 21.98
CA GLY A 150 -8.44 -1.43 22.19
C GLY A 150 -8.85 -0.15 21.45
N LEU A 151 -8.05 0.32 20.49
CA LEU A 151 -8.33 1.53 19.71
C LEU A 151 -9.17 1.19 18.46
N PRO A 152 -10.08 2.09 18.04
CA PRO A 152 -10.79 1.94 16.78
C PRO A 152 -9.79 1.78 15.63
N THR A 153 -9.91 0.71 14.84
CA THR A 153 -8.93 0.36 13.81
C THR A 153 -9.57 0.35 12.43
N VAL A 154 -8.92 1.04 11.49
CA VAL A 154 -9.16 1.01 10.05
C VAL A 154 -8.10 0.13 9.42
N VAL A 155 -8.48 -0.77 8.54
CA VAL A 155 -7.57 -1.68 7.81
C VAL A 155 -7.81 -1.54 6.33
N THR A 156 -6.76 -1.28 5.55
CA THR A 156 -6.84 -1.25 4.09
C THR A 156 -6.36 -2.58 3.50
N ALA A 157 -7.18 -3.18 2.64
CA ALA A 157 -6.80 -4.38 1.91
C ALA A 157 -5.96 -4.03 0.68
N HIS A 158 -4.62 -4.05 0.79
CA HIS A 158 -3.72 -3.67 -0.30
C HIS A 158 -3.47 -4.76 -1.35
N GLY A 159 -3.81 -5.99 -1.05
CA GLY A 159 -3.64 -7.15 -1.91
C GLY A 159 -4.95 -7.79 -2.35
N PRO A 160 -4.86 -8.98 -2.96
CA PRO A 160 -6.04 -9.76 -3.32
C PRO A 160 -6.85 -10.15 -2.07
N VAL A 161 -8.16 -10.28 -2.24
CA VAL A 161 -9.08 -10.62 -1.14
C VAL A 161 -9.74 -11.98 -1.34
N GLN A 162 -9.08 -12.84 -2.10
CA GLN A 162 -9.55 -14.20 -2.42
C GLN A 162 -8.76 -15.26 -1.65
N GLY A 163 -9.21 -16.51 -1.69
CA GLY A 163 -8.52 -17.64 -1.06
C GLY A 163 -8.31 -17.46 0.45
N ALA A 164 -7.10 -17.72 0.94
CA ALA A 164 -6.74 -17.58 2.36
C ALA A 164 -6.87 -16.13 2.85
N LEU A 165 -6.47 -15.15 2.03
CA LEU A 165 -6.62 -13.73 2.35
C LEU A 165 -8.10 -13.32 2.44
N GLY A 166 -8.97 -13.90 1.62
CA GLY A 166 -10.42 -13.68 1.76
C GLY A 166 -10.97 -14.16 3.10
N THR A 167 -10.49 -15.30 3.59
CA THR A 167 -10.85 -15.79 4.93
C THR A 167 -10.35 -14.84 6.02
N TYR A 168 -9.12 -14.37 5.90
CA TYR A 168 -8.50 -13.40 6.81
C TYR A 168 -9.29 -12.08 6.87
N TYR A 169 -9.51 -11.41 5.72
CA TYR A 169 -10.21 -10.13 5.69
C TYR A 169 -11.67 -10.22 6.14
N ARG A 170 -12.35 -11.34 5.86
CA ARG A 170 -13.70 -11.58 6.37
C ARG A 170 -13.72 -11.63 7.89
N ALA A 171 -12.75 -12.30 8.51
CA ALA A 171 -12.63 -12.36 9.95
C ALA A 171 -12.33 -10.98 10.55
N LEU A 172 -11.40 -10.22 9.98
CA LEU A 172 -11.08 -8.86 10.42
C LEU A 172 -12.26 -7.89 10.33
N SER A 173 -13.11 -8.03 9.32
CA SER A 173 -14.26 -7.13 9.08
C SER A 173 -15.32 -7.15 10.19
N VAL A 174 -15.20 -8.03 11.16
CA VAL A 174 -16.08 -8.08 12.35
C VAL A 174 -15.64 -7.08 13.41
N GLY A 175 -14.32 -6.87 13.57
CA GLY A 175 -13.74 -6.03 14.63
C GLY A 175 -13.04 -4.76 14.16
N ALA A 176 -12.80 -4.61 12.85
CA ALA A 176 -12.13 -3.47 12.27
C ALA A 176 -12.93 -2.87 11.10
N ALA A 177 -12.74 -1.59 10.82
CA ALA A 177 -13.31 -0.91 9.66
C ALA A 177 -12.49 -1.24 8.40
N LEU A 178 -12.90 -2.27 7.68
CA LEU A 178 -12.20 -2.75 6.48
C LEU A 178 -12.46 -1.82 5.28
N VAL A 179 -11.40 -1.40 4.59
CA VAL A 179 -11.43 -0.52 3.42
C VAL A 179 -10.92 -1.26 2.19
N ALA A 180 -11.69 -1.20 1.11
CA ALA A 180 -11.30 -1.67 -0.22
C ALA A 180 -10.69 -0.52 -1.04
N LEU A 181 -9.86 -0.85 -2.02
CA LEU A 181 -9.26 0.09 -2.97
C LEU A 181 -10.12 0.31 -4.22
N SER A 182 -11.03 -0.62 -4.52
CA SER A 182 -11.93 -0.56 -5.67
C SER A 182 -13.25 -1.30 -5.38
N ASP A 183 -14.26 -1.04 -6.17
CA ASP A 183 -15.51 -1.78 -6.08
C ASP A 183 -15.36 -3.20 -6.65
N ALA A 184 -14.46 -3.40 -7.63
CA ALA A 184 -14.08 -4.73 -8.09
C ALA A 184 -13.54 -5.58 -6.94
N GLN A 185 -12.58 -5.06 -6.16
CA GLN A 185 -12.05 -5.76 -4.98
C GLN A 185 -13.14 -6.09 -3.95
N ARG A 186 -14.11 -5.20 -3.73
CA ARG A 186 -15.27 -5.49 -2.88
C ARG A 186 -16.12 -6.62 -3.44
N GLY A 187 -16.32 -6.62 -4.76
CA GLY A 187 -17.05 -7.67 -5.47
C GLY A 187 -16.42 -9.05 -5.32
N ASP A 188 -15.09 -9.11 -5.22
CA ASP A 188 -14.35 -10.36 -4.99
C ASP A 188 -14.56 -10.97 -3.60
N LEU A 189 -14.97 -10.16 -2.62
CA LEU A 189 -15.27 -10.61 -1.26
C LEU A 189 -16.58 -9.98 -0.72
N PRO A 190 -17.74 -10.30 -1.30
CA PRO A 190 -19.02 -9.70 -0.92
C PRO A 190 -19.49 -10.07 0.49
N THR A 191 -18.89 -11.09 1.10
CA THR A 191 -19.20 -11.55 2.46
C THR A 191 -18.47 -10.79 3.56
N ALA A 192 -17.46 -9.95 3.23
CA ALA A 192 -16.82 -9.08 4.21
C ALA A 192 -17.67 -7.83 4.48
N ARG A 193 -17.56 -7.30 5.70
CA ARG A 193 -18.22 -6.05 6.11
C ARG A 193 -17.35 -4.85 5.75
N TRP A 194 -17.40 -4.44 4.50
CA TRP A 194 -16.65 -3.28 4.02
C TRP A 194 -17.19 -1.97 4.59
N ALA A 195 -16.32 -1.19 5.24
CA ALA A 195 -16.66 0.13 5.78
C ALA A 195 -16.69 1.20 4.68
N ALA A 196 -15.81 1.08 3.68
CA ALA A 196 -15.70 2.01 2.55
C ALA A 196 -14.96 1.39 1.36
N THR A 197 -15.07 2.05 0.19
CA THR A 197 -14.12 1.97 -0.92
C THR A 197 -13.35 3.29 -0.97
N VAL A 198 -12.01 3.23 -0.88
CA VAL A 198 -11.14 4.41 -0.96
C VAL A 198 -10.04 4.11 -1.97
N PRO A 199 -10.17 4.60 -3.21
CA PRO A 199 -9.13 4.50 -4.22
C PRO A 199 -7.82 5.12 -3.75
N ASN A 200 -6.69 4.51 -4.09
CA ASN A 200 -5.38 5.11 -3.84
C ASN A 200 -5.21 6.43 -4.59
N GLY A 201 -4.23 7.21 -4.18
CA GLY A 201 -3.89 8.47 -4.79
C GLY A 201 -2.38 8.71 -4.79
N VAL A 202 -1.96 9.64 -5.61
CA VAL A 202 -0.59 10.13 -5.68
C VAL A 202 -0.58 11.64 -5.50
N ARG A 203 0.57 12.20 -5.20
CA ARG A 203 0.79 13.63 -5.19
C ARG A 203 1.13 14.12 -6.60
N PRO A 204 0.18 14.73 -7.35
CA PRO A 204 0.36 14.96 -8.79
C PRO A 204 1.53 15.88 -9.12
N ASP A 205 1.85 16.88 -8.30
CA ASP A 205 2.94 17.82 -8.50
C ASP A 205 4.35 17.19 -8.43
N ARG A 206 4.47 15.96 -7.89
CA ARG A 206 5.72 15.17 -7.94
C ARG A 206 5.96 14.48 -9.29
N PHE A 207 4.94 14.43 -10.16
CA PHE A 207 5.01 13.75 -11.46
C PHE A 207 5.16 14.80 -12.58
N PRO A 208 6.25 14.75 -13.35
CA PRO A 208 6.47 15.68 -14.45
C PRO A 208 5.46 15.43 -15.57
N PHE A 209 4.68 16.44 -15.91
CA PHE A 209 3.76 16.36 -17.04
C PHE A 209 4.52 16.57 -18.35
N ARG A 210 4.29 15.67 -19.33
CA ARG A 210 4.83 15.80 -20.67
C ARG A 210 3.74 15.49 -21.70
N ALA A 211 3.43 16.44 -22.58
CA ALA A 211 2.43 16.27 -23.65
C ALA A 211 2.97 15.48 -24.83
N GLU A 212 4.22 15.78 -25.23
CA GLU A 212 4.89 15.07 -26.32
C GLU A 212 5.49 13.77 -25.80
N LYS A 213 5.21 12.66 -26.47
CA LYS A 213 5.65 11.33 -26.10
C LYS A 213 6.73 10.82 -27.04
N ASP A 214 7.66 10.06 -26.49
CA ASP A 214 8.62 9.30 -27.27
C ASP A 214 7.95 8.06 -27.90
N GLU A 215 8.67 7.33 -28.75
CA GLU A 215 8.06 6.25 -29.54
C GLU A 215 8.00 4.89 -28.81
N TYR A 216 8.43 4.78 -27.55
CA TYR A 216 8.44 3.51 -26.83
C TYR A 216 7.18 3.32 -25.96
N ALA A 217 6.76 2.07 -25.80
CA ALA A 217 5.84 1.66 -24.74
C ALA A 217 6.62 1.31 -23.46
N LEU A 218 6.04 1.57 -22.29
CA LEU A 218 6.65 1.25 -21.01
C LEU A 218 5.90 0.11 -20.32
N PHE A 219 6.61 -0.94 -19.92
CA PHE A 219 6.16 -1.90 -18.91
C PHE A 219 6.81 -1.56 -17.57
N LEU A 220 6.01 -1.35 -16.51
CA LEU A 220 6.50 -1.02 -15.17
C LEU A 220 5.82 -1.89 -14.12
N GLY A 221 6.60 -2.72 -13.39
CA GLY A 221 6.03 -3.62 -12.39
C GLY A 221 7.03 -4.58 -11.77
N ARG A 222 6.54 -5.77 -11.38
CA ARG A 222 7.36 -6.91 -10.96
C ARG A 222 7.59 -7.84 -12.14
N MET A 223 8.71 -8.55 -12.11
CA MET A 223 9.01 -9.59 -13.08
C MET A 223 8.32 -10.90 -12.69
N SER A 224 7.01 -10.95 -12.85
CA SER A 224 6.17 -12.07 -12.45
C SER A 224 5.08 -12.36 -13.47
N PRO A 225 4.61 -13.63 -13.60
CA PRO A 225 3.61 -14.02 -14.60
C PRO A 225 2.33 -13.20 -14.54
N ASP A 226 1.84 -12.91 -13.31
CA ASP A 226 0.62 -12.15 -13.05
C ASP A 226 0.67 -10.72 -13.59
N LYS A 227 1.86 -10.12 -13.73
CA LYS A 227 2.05 -8.80 -14.33
C LYS A 227 2.14 -8.82 -15.86
N GLY A 228 2.29 -9.98 -16.48
CA GLY A 228 2.21 -10.18 -17.92
C GLY A 228 3.38 -9.64 -18.76
N PRO A 229 4.66 -9.73 -18.32
CA PRO A 229 5.78 -9.19 -19.11
C PRO A 229 5.93 -9.86 -20.48
N VAL A 230 5.64 -11.16 -20.61
CA VAL A 230 5.64 -11.85 -21.91
C VAL A 230 4.54 -11.32 -22.81
N ALA A 231 3.32 -11.12 -22.29
CA ALA A 231 2.24 -10.53 -23.07
C ALA A 231 2.54 -9.08 -23.50
N ALA A 232 3.32 -8.33 -22.69
CA ALA A 232 3.81 -7.00 -23.07
C ALA A 232 4.76 -7.08 -24.26
N ILE A 233 5.72 -8.02 -24.25
CA ILE A 233 6.67 -8.23 -25.34
C ILE A 233 5.94 -8.61 -26.63
N ASP A 234 5.03 -9.57 -26.55
CA ASP A 234 4.26 -10.04 -27.72
C ASP A 234 3.41 -8.91 -28.32
N ALA A 235 2.75 -8.11 -27.47
CA ALA A 235 1.95 -6.98 -27.92
C ALA A 235 2.81 -5.88 -28.59
N ALA A 236 3.95 -5.55 -27.99
CA ALA A 236 4.85 -4.53 -28.52
C ALA A 236 5.44 -4.94 -29.87
N ARG A 237 5.87 -6.19 -30.01
CA ARG A 237 6.36 -6.74 -31.29
C ARG A 237 5.29 -6.76 -32.37
N ALA A 238 4.08 -7.19 -32.02
CA ALA A 238 2.95 -7.18 -32.96
C ALA A 238 2.54 -5.78 -33.39
N ALA A 239 2.76 -4.77 -32.54
CA ALA A 239 2.52 -3.36 -32.86
C ALA A 239 3.70 -2.70 -33.57
N GLY A 240 4.90 -3.30 -33.60
CA GLY A 240 6.13 -2.66 -34.09
C GLY A 240 6.56 -1.45 -33.27
N ILE A 241 6.27 -1.46 -31.96
CA ILE A 241 6.60 -0.37 -31.03
C ILE A 241 7.70 -0.85 -30.08
N PRO A 242 8.81 -0.10 -29.92
CA PRO A 242 9.86 -0.42 -28.95
C PRO A 242 9.28 -0.53 -27.53
N LEU A 243 9.74 -1.52 -26.75
CA LEU A 243 9.32 -1.75 -25.38
C LEU A 243 10.47 -1.54 -24.40
N VAL A 244 10.30 -0.61 -23.47
CA VAL A 244 11.16 -0.47 -22.30
C VAL A 244 10.49 -1.15 -21.12
N MET A 245 11.19 -2.12 -20.51
CA MET A 245 10.71 -2.87 -19.35
C MET A 245 11.49 -2.43 -18.12
N ALA A 246 10.85 -1.69 -17.22
CA ALA A 246 11.38 -1.29 -15.93
C ALA A 246 10.74 -2.16 -14.84
N ALA A 247 11.36 -3.29 -14.55
CA ALA A 247 10.75 -4.29 -13.68
C ALA A 247 11.69 -4.77 -12.58
N LYS A 248 11.16 -4.81 -11.35
CA LYS A 248 11.82 -5.41 -10.21
C LYS A 248 11.95 -6.92 -10.44
N CYS A 249 13.15 -7.45 -10.21
CA CYS A 249 13.46 -8.87 -10.35
C CYS A 249 14.48 -9.22 -9.25
N ARG A 250 14.00 -9.58 -8.05
CA ARG A 250 14.87 -9.79 -6.88
C ARG A 250 14.59 -11.10 -6.14
N GLU A 251 13.32 -11.50 -5.99
CA GLU A 251 12.95 -12.75 -5.35
C GLU A 251 13.28 -13.95 -6.26
N ASP A 252 13.66 -15.08 -5.65
CA ASP A 252 14.07 -16.29 -6.38
C ASP A 252 13.06 -16.70 -7.46
N ALA A 253 11.77 -16.57 -7.17
CA ALA A 253 10.70 -16.89 -8.15
C ALA A 253 10.66 -15.89 -9.32
N GLU A 254 10.93 -14.60 -9.06
CA GLU A 254 10.99 -13.56 -10.11
C GLU A 254 12.22 -13.78 -11.01
N VAL A 255 13.37 -14.11 -10.40
CA VAL A 255 14.62 -14.41 -11.13
C VAL A 255 14.45 -15.64 -12.00
N ALA A 256 13.96 -16.75 -11.45
CA ALA A 256 13.72 -17.98 -12.20
C ALA A 256 12.74 -17.76 -13.36
N TYR A 257 11.67 -16.99 -13.14
CA TYR A 257 10.73 -16.66 -14.21
C TYR A 257 11.36 -15.77 -15.28
N PHE A 258 12.15 -14.79 -14.90
CA PHE A 258 12.87 -13.92 -15.82
C PHE A 258 13.80 -14.72 -16.72
N GLU A 259 14.70 -15.50 -16.15
CA GLU A 259 15.69 -16.31 -16.88
C GLU A 259 15.03 -17.31 -17.84
N HIS A 260 13.91 -17.92 -17.42
CA HIS A 260 13.25 -18.94 -18.22
C HIS A 260 12.32 -18.38 -19.31
N ALA A 261 11.53 -17.32 -18.99
CA ALA A 261 10.42 -16.89 -19.84
C ALA A 261 10.63 -15.52 -20.50
N VAL A 262 11.41 -14.62 -19.89
CA VAL A 262 11.53 -13.24 -20.36
C VAL A 262 12.86 -12.96 -21.03
N GLU A 263 13.98 -13.35 -20.41
CA GLU A 263 15.33 -13.08 -20.92
C GLU A 263 15.54 -13.61 -22.35
N PRO A 264 15.07 -14.82 -22.73
CA PRO A 264 15.19 -15.30 -24.12
C PRO A 264 14.44 -14.45 -25.15
N LEU A 265 13.51 -13.62 -24.69
CA LEU A 265 12.72 -12.73 -25.54
C LEU A 265 13.29 -11.30 -25.60
N LEU A 266 14.34 -10.98 -24.87
CA LEU A 266 14.96 -9.65 -24.91
C LEU A 266 15.77 -9.44 -26.21
N GLY A 267 16.01 -8.18 -26.54
CA GLY A 267 16.77 -7.78 -27.70
C GLY A 267 15.89 -7.25 -28.84
N GLY A 268 16.52 -6.73 -29.90
CA GLY A 268 15.82 -5.95 -30.91
C GLY A 268 15.23 -4.69 -30.31
N ASP A 269 13.91 -4.57 -30.36
CA ASP A 269 13.18 -3.41 -29.84
C ASP A 269 12.66 -3.61 -28.40
N VAL A 270 13.13 -4.62 -27.68
CA VAL A 270 12.73 -4.93 -26.31
C VAL A 270 13.95 -4.82 -25.38
N GLU A 271 13.91 -3.84 -24.47
CA GLU A 271 14.97 -3.59 -23.50
C GLU A 271 14.45 -3.75 -22.06
N TRP A 272 15.15 -4.54 -21.24
CA TRP A 272 14.95 -4.53 -19.79
C TRP A 272 16.01 -3.65 -19.12
N VAL A 273 15.57 -2.58 -18.46
CA VAL A 273 16.46 -1.58 -17.82
C VAL A 273 16.65 -1.82 -16.31
N GLY A 274 16.19 -2.98 -15.82
CA GLY A 274 16.21 -3.32 -14.41
C GLY A 274 15.13 -2.61 -13.60
N GLU A 275 15.26 -2.65 -12.28
CA GLU A 275 14.42 -1.87 -11.37
C GLU A 275 14.82 -0.40 -11.41
N VAL A 276 13.84 0.48 -11.47
CA VAL A 276 14.06 1.93 -11.51
C VAL A 276 13.29 2.63 -10.38
N GLY A 277 13.88 3.70 -9.88
CA GLY A 277 13.27 4.59 -8.88
C GLY A 277 13.56 6.06 -9.18
N GLY A 278 13.09 6.94 -8.30
CA GLY A 278 13.40 8.35 -8.33
C GLY A 278 13.18 9.01 -9.70
N ARG A 279 14.12 9.84 -10.12
CA ARG A 279 14.01 10.62 -11.35
C ARG A 279 13.90 9.74 -12.60
N ARG A 280 14.65 8.63 -12.66
CA ARG A 280 14.63 7.74 -13.84
C ARG A 280 13.25 7.12 -14.07
N LYS A 281 12.56 6.69 -13.00
CA LYS A 281 11.17 6.19 -13.08
C LYS A 281 10.24 7.27 -13.65
N LEU A 282 10.36 8.49 -13.14
CA LEU A 282 9.51 9.60 -13.57
C LEU A 282 9.75 9.99 -15.03
N ASP A 283 11.01 10.02 -15.48
CA ASP A 283 11.37 10.35 -16.86
C ASP A 283 10.83 9.27 -17.82
N LEU A 284 10.95 7.97 -17.45
CA LEU A 284 10.37 6.88 -18.26
C LEU A 284 8.84 6.95 -18.33
N LEU A 285 8.17 7.24 -17.23
CA LEU A 285 6.72 7.41 -17.21
C LEU A 285 6.28 8.61 -18.09
N ALA A 286 6.99 9.74 -17.97
CA ALA A 286 6.63 10.96 -18.72
C ALA A 286 6.91 10.83 -20.20
N GLY A 287 7.97 10.11 -20.59
CA GLY A 287 8.37 9.93 -22.00
C GLY A 287 7.54 8.90 -22.75
N ALA A 288 7.05 7.87 -22.07
CA ALA A 288 6.42 6.73 -22.74
C ALA A 288 5.21 7.14 -23.61
N ARG A 289 5.10 6.56 -24.81
CA ARG A 289 3.93 6.63 -25.68
C ARG A 289 2.67 6.13 -24.98
N CYS A 290 2.80 5.03 -24.22
CA CYS A 290 1.79 4.49 -23.34
C CYS A 290 2.43 3.62 -22.24
N LEU A 291 1.74 3.51 -21.11
CA LEU A 291 1.97 2.43 -20.16
C LEU A 291 1.25 1.19 -20.67
N LEU A 292 1.96 0.09 -20.87
CA LEU A 292 1.38 -1.20 -21.21
C LEU A 292 1.19 -2.04 -19.93
N PHE A 293 -0.06 -2.38 -19.63
CA PHE A 293 -0.46 -3.04 -18.38
C PHE A 293 -1.28 -4.32 -18.65
N PRO A 294 -0.64 -5.37 -19.20
CA PRO A 294 -1.29 -6.59 -19.65
C PRO A 294 -1.40 -7.65 -18.55
N ILE A 295 -1.87 -7.24 -17.37
CA ILE A 295 -1.98 -8.09 -16.18
C ILE A 295 -2.93 -9.28 -16.39
N ASP A 296 -2.63 -10.40 -15.73
CA ASP A 296 -3.44 -11.62 -15.74
C ASP A 296 -3.90 -12.01 -14.32
N TRP A 297 -4.34 -11.02 -13.54
CA TRP A 297 -4.93 -11.19 -12.22
C TRP A 297 -5.90 -10.06 -11.91
N GLU A 298 -6.75 -10.25 -10.91
CA GLU A 298 -7.69 -9.21 -10.47
C GLU A 298 -6.93 -8.16 -9.63
N GLU A 299 -6.43 -7.13 -10.30
CA GLU A 299 -5.65 -6.06 -9.67
C GLU A 299 -6.51 -5.23 -8.72
N PRO A 300 -6.16 -5.12 -7.43
CA PRO A 300 -6.94 -4.33 -6.47
C PRO A 300 -7.05 -2.86 -6.81
N PHE A 301 -5.99 -2.27 -7.42
CA PHE A 301 -5.99 -0.86 -7.81
C PHE A 301 -5.03 -0.54 -8.97
N GLY A 302 -3.73 -0.87 -8.86
CA GLY A 302 -2.72 -0.60 -9.89
C GLY A 302 -2.16 0.82 -9.86
N MET A 303 -1.37 1.14 -8.84
CA MET A 303 -0.72 2.45 -8.65
C MET A 303 -0.03 3.00 -9.89
N VAL A 304 0.63 2.13 -10.66
CA VAL A 304 1.39 2.51 -11.86
C VAL A 304 0.51 3.16 -12.94
N MET A 305 -0.78 2.83 -13.00
CA MET A 305 -1.72 3.45 -13.94
C MET A 305 -1.92 4.94 -13.62
N ILE A 306 -2.16 5.28 -12.35
CA ILE A 306 -2.33 6.68 -11.94
C ILE A 306 -1.01 7.46 -11.95
N GLU A 307 0.14 6.80 -11.73
CA GLU A 307 1.47 7.39 -11.89
C GLU A 307 1.76 7.76 -13.36
N ALA A 308 1.44 6.87 -14.30
CA ALA A 308 1.56 7.14 -15.74
C ALA A 308 0.63 8.28 -16.16
N MET A 309 -0.65 8.20 -15.80
CA MET A 309 -1.63 9.25 -16.11
C MET A 309 -1.25 10.60 -15.49
N ALA A 310 -0.63 10.63 -14.30
CA ALA A 310 -0.12 11.85 -13.70
C ALA A 310 0.98 12.51 -14.56
N CYS A 311 1.76 11.72 -15.26
CA CYS A 311 2.75 12.20 -16.25
C CYS A 311 2.12 12.56 -17.61
N GLY A 312 0.81 12.41 -17.79
CA GLY A 312 0.12 12.57 -19.08
C GLY A 312 0.28 11.36 -20.00
N THR A 313 0.67 10.20 -19.49
CA THR A 313 0.88 8.99 -20.27
C THR A 313 -0.37 8.11 -20.25
N PRO A 314 -0.98 7.83 -21.43
CA PRO A 314 -2.16 6.98 -21.51
C PRO A 314 -1.83 5.53 -21.14
N VAL A 315 -2.84 4.81 -20.66
CA VAL A 315 -2.72 3.42 -20.25
C VAL A 315 -3.35 2.50 -21.27
N VAL A 316 -2.63 1.45 -21.68
CA VAL A 316 -3.17 0.33 -22.46
C VAL A 316 -3.16 -0.90 -21.58
N ALA A 317 -4.34 -1.42 -21.23
CA ALA A 317 -4.46 -2.44 -20.20
C ALA A 317 -5.48 -3.52 -20.55
N LEU A 318 -5.33 -4.70 -19.95
CA LEU A 318 -6.38 -5.72 -19.97
C LEU A 318 -7.44 -5.40 -18.90
N ARG A 319 -8.70 -5.76 -19.18
CA ARG A 319 -9.83 -5.62 -18.28
C ARG A 319 -9.74 -6.63 -17.14
N ARG A 320 -9.06 -6.27 -16.05
CA ARG A 320 -8.89 -7.08 -14.85
C ARG A 320 -9.02 -6.19 -13.61
N GLY A 321 -9.75 -6.68 -12.60
CA GLY A 321 -9.92 -5.98 -11.32
C GLY A 321 -10.32 -4.52 -11.46
N ALA A 322 -9.55 -3.63 -10.85
CA ALA A 322 -9.83 -2.20 -10.83
C ALA A 322 -9.49 -1.44 -12.12
N VAL A 323 -8.94 -2.07 -13.15
CA VAL A 323 -8.55 -1.37 -14.40
C VAL A 323 -9.69 -0.52 -14.96
N PRO A 324 -10.95 -1.02 -15.10
CA PRO A 324 -12.05 -0.21 -15.62
C PRO A 324 -12.51 0.95 -14.71
N GLU A 325 -12.14 0.90 -13.43
CA GLU A 325 -12.45 1.98 -12.47
C GLU A 325 -11.40 3.08 -12.51
N VAL A 326 -10.15 2.74 -12.89
CA VAL A 326 -9.01 3.67 -12.93
C VAL A 326 -8.85 4.30 -14.31
N VAL A 327 -8.98 3.49 -15.37
CA VAL A 327 -8.78 3.92 -16.76
C VAL A 327 -10.12 4.15 -17.44
N ASP A 328 -10.39 5.40 -17.80
CA ASP A 328 -11.57 5.77 -18.61
C ASP A 328 -11.29 5.42 -20.09
N HIS A 329 -11.91 4.35 -20.58
CA HIS A 329 -11.70 3.85 -21.95
C HIS A 329 -11.98 4.92 -23.01
N GLY A 330 -11.01 5.15 -23.89
CA GLY A 330 -11.07 6.19 -24.94
C GLY A 330 -10.81 7.62 -24.45
N ARG A 331 -10.59 7.84 -23.14
CA ARG A 331 -10.29 9.15 -22.57
C ARG A 331 -8.92 9.23 -21.91
N THR A 332 -8.56 8.23 -21.08
CA THR A 332 -7.25 8.18 -20.40
C THR A 332 -6.43 6.95 -20.81
N GLY A 333 -6.98 6.12 -21.68
CA GLY A 333 -6.33 4.92 -22.19
C GLY A 333 -7.29 3.98 -22.89
N TRP A 334 -6.79 2.80 -23.22
CA TRP A 334 -7.54 1.76 -23.88
C TRP A 334 -7.62 0.52 -22.98
N VAL A 335 -8.83 0.11 -22.61
CA VAL A 335 -9.10 -1.11 -21.86
C VAL A 335 -9.52 -2.20 -22.83
N CYS A 336 -8.72 -3.25 -22.93
CA CYS A 336 -8.88 -4.38 -23.84
C CYS A 336 -9.43 -5.60 -23.11
N ASP A 337 -10.27 -6.39 -23.76
CA ASP A 337 -10.82 -7.61 -23.16
C ASP A 337 -9.88 -8.81 -23.37
N ARG A 338 -9.08 -8.81 -24.44
CA ARG A 338 -8.19 -9.90 -24.82
C ARG A 338 -6.79 -9.39 -25.21
N PRO A 339 -5.72 -10.17 -24.94
CA PRO A 339 -4.36 -9.78 -25.29
C PRO A 339 -4.15 -9.42 -26.76
N VAL A 340 -4.88 -10.06 -27.68
CA VAL A 340 -4.80 -9.80 -29.14
C VAL A 340 -5.23 -8.39 -29.54
N GLU A 341 -5.93 -7.67 -28.66
CA GLU A 341 -6.39 -6.30 -28.89
C GLU A 341 -5.34 -5.25 -28.49
N LEU A 342 -4.37 -5.63 -27.64
CA LEU A 342 -3.34 -4.72 -27.12
C LEU A 342 -2.52 -4.02 -28.23
N PRO A 343 -2.04 -4.71 -29.30
CA PRO A 343 -1.25 -4.05 -30.34
C PRO A 343 -2.02 -2.91 -31.01
N GLY A 344 -3.29 -3.13 -31.36
CA GLY A 344 -4.16 -2.11 -31.95
C GLY A 344 -4.41 -0.92 -31.01
N ALA A 345 -4.59 -1.19 -29.73
CA ALA A 345 -4.73 -0.17 -28.69
C ALA A 345 -3.46 0.66 -28.50
N MET A 346 -2.28 0.02 -28.54
CA MET A 346 -0.99 0.71 -28.46
C MET A 346 -0.77 1.66 -29.63
N LEU A 347 -1.13 1.26 -30.83
CA LEU A 347 -1.06 2.11 -32.04
C LEU A 347 -1.96 3.34 -31.92
N ARG A 348 -3.10 3.22 -31.24
CA ARG A 348 -4.07 4.29 -31.01
C ARG A 348 -3.80 5.12 -29.76
N ALA A 349 -2.74 4.85 -29.00
CA ALA A 349 -2.43 5.61 -27.78
C ALA A 349 -2.29 7.12 -28.02
N HIS A 350 -1.85 7.53 -29.23
CA HIS A 350 -1.73 8.93 -29.62
C HIS A 350 -3.08 9.68 -29.77
N GLU A 351 -4.21 8.98 -29.82
CA GLU A 351 -5.55 9.57 -29.86
C GLU A 351 -5.99 10.14 -28.50
N ILE A 352 -5.30 9.74 -27.41
CA ILE A 352 -5.60 10.16 -26.05
C ILE A 352 -4.89 11.50 -25.75
N ASP A 353 -5.63 12.50 -25.30
CA ASP A 353 -5.03 13.77 -24.83
C ASP A 353 -4.30 13.55 -23.50
N PRO A 354 -2.98 13.79 -23.41
CA PRO A 354 -2.22 13.70 -22.17
C PRO A 354 -2.76 14.58 -21.04
N ARG A 355 -3.40 15.70 -21.38
CA ARG A 355 -3.99 16.61 -20.38
C ARG A 355 -5.20 15.97 -19.70
N GLU A 356 -6.00 15.18 -20.41
CA GLU A 356 -7.11 14.43 -19.82
C GLU A 356 -6.63 13.37 -18.84
N CYS A 357 -5.53 12.66 -19.15
CA CYS A 357 -4.90 11.73 -18.21
C CYS A 357 -4.53 12.43 -16.91
N ARG A 358 -3.84 13.57 -16.98
CA ARG A 358 -3.45 14.37 -15.83
C ARG A 358 -4.65 14.90 -15.05
N ALA A 359 -5.64 15.45 -15.72
CA ALA A 359 -6.84 16.02 -15.10
C ALA A 359 -7.65 14.99 -14.32
N VAL A 360 -7.74 13.74 -14.84
CA VAL A 360 -8.41 12.64 -14.13
C VAL A 360 -7.68 12.32 -12.83
N VAL A 361 -6.34 12.26 -12.82
CA VAL A 361 -5.57 12.02 -11.58
C VAL A 361 -5.77 13.15 -10.57
N GLU A 362 -5.66 14.39 -10.99
CA GLU A 362 -5.88 15.55 -10.11
C GLU A 362 -7.28 15.58 -9.52
N GLY A 363 -8.29 15.23 -10.30
CA GLY A 363 -9.70 15.23 -9.88
C GLY A 363 -10.12 14.04 -9.03
N ARG A 364 -9.59 12.84 -9.30
CA ARG A 364 -10.06 11.57 -8.71
C ARG A 364 -9.03 10.88 -7.84
N PHE A 365 -7.75 10.94 -8.17
CA PHE A 365 -6.68 10.13 -7.60
C PHE A 365 -5.53 10.97 -7.00
N SER A 366 -5.81 12.21 -6.61
CA SER A 366 -4.84 13.01 -5.88
C SER A 366 -4.74 12.59 -4.41
N ASP A 367 -3.58 12.80 -3.81
CA ASP A 367 -3.34 12.63 -2.38
C ASP A 367 -4.32 13.44 -1.51
N ALA A 368 -4.73 14.61 -1.98
CA ALA A 368 -5.75 15.43 -1.32
C ALA A 368 -7.13 14.73 -1.29
N LYS A 369 -7.52 14.04 -2.38
CA LYS A 369 -8.74 13.20 -2.42
C LYS A 369 -8.62 11.97 -1.54
N LEU A 370 -7.48 11.29 -1.61
CA LEU A 370 -7.15 10.14 -0.76
C LEU A 370 -7.32 10.52 0.72
N ALA A 371 -6.66 11.59 1.17
CA ALA A 371 -6.73 12.06 2.56
C ALA A 371 -8.14 12.48 2.97
N ALA A 372 -8.89 13.19 2.10
CA ALA A 372 -10.27 13.57 2.38
C ALA A 372 -11.19 12.35 2.54
N ASN A 373 -10.97 11.30 1.76
CA ASN A 373 -11.73 10.06 1.85
C ASN A 373 -11.42 9.31 3.16
N TYR A 374 -10.13 9.14 3.49
CA TYR A 374 -9.73 8.48 4.75
C TYR A 374 -10.15 9.29 5.98
N GLU A 375 -10.06 10.61 5.97
CA GLU A 375 -10.53 11.44 7.09
C GLU A 375 -12.01 11.17 7.40
N ARG A 376 -12.87 11.00 6.37
CA ARG A 376 -14.28 10.61 6.59
C ARG A 376 -14.43 9.24 7.20
N VAL A 377 -13.61 8.27 6.76
CA VAL A 377 -13.60 6.91 7.34
C VAL A 377 -13.18 6.97 8.80
N TYR A 378 -12.10 7.69 9.13
CA TYR A 378 -11.60 7.81 10.50
C TYR A 378 -12.62 8.46 11.44
N ARG A 379 -13.23 9.58 11.02
CA ARG A 379 -14.27 10.25 11.82
C ARG A 379 -15.46 9.36 12.08
N ARG A 380 -15.90 8.59 11.08
CA ARG A 380 -17.00 7.62 11.24
C ARG A 380 -16.60 6.48 12.17
N THR A 381 -15.42 5.90 12.02
CA THR A 381 -14.92 4.80 12.85
C THR A 381 -14.78 5.24 14.32
N ALA A 382 -14.21 6.42 14.56
CA ALA A 382 -14.11 7.00 15.90
C ALA A 382 -15.50 7.29 16.52
N ALA A 383 -16.46 7.77 15.74
CA ALA A 383 -17.81 8.05 16.22
C ALA A 383 -18.54 6.78 16.64
N VAL A 384 -18.50 5.72 15.83
CA VAL A 384 -19.11 4.41 16.14
C VAL A 384 -18.52 3.82 17.43
N ALA A 385 -17.19 3.89 17.59
CA ALA A 385 -16.52 3.39 18.78
C ALA A 385 -16.91 4.18 20.06
N ARG A 386 -17.03 5.51 19.97
CA ARG A 386 -17.49 6.36 21.08
C ARG A 386 -18.94 6.07 21.46
N GLU A 387 -19.80 5.80 20.48
CA GLU A 387 -21.19 5.44 20.75
C GLU A 387 -21.30 4.09 21.45
N ALA A 388 -20.53 3.09 21.00
CA ALA A 388 -20.47 1.77 21.63
C ALA A 388 -19.91 1.80 23.06
N ALA A 389 -19.04 2.75 23.41
CA ALA A 389 -18.46 2.92 24.74
C ALA A 389 -19.37 3.71 25.72
N ARG A 390 -20.51 4.27 25.27
CA ARG A 390 -21.46 4.96 26.17
C ARG A 390 -22.23 3.94 26.99
N PRO A 391 -22.30 4.11 28.33
CA PRO A 391 -23.12 3.23 29.14
C PRO A 391 -24.58 3.31 28.69
N ALA A 392 -25.26 2.16 28.65
CA ALA A 392 -26.70 2.12 28.41
C ALA A 392 -27.40 2.95 29.50
N SER A 393 -28.07 4.00 29.09
CA SER A 393 -28.83 4.90 29.96
C SER A 393 -30.11 4.26 30.45
#